data_7742780b3ce52886939b4bce28cfb749
#
_entry.id   7742780b3ce52886939b4bce28cfb749
#
_cell.length_a   1.000
_cell.length_b   1.000
_cell.length_c   1.000
_cell.angle_alpha   90.00
_cell.angle_beta   90.00
_cell.angle_gamma   90.00
#
_symmetry.space_group_name_H-M   'P 1'
#
loop_
_entity.id
_entity.type
_entity.pdbx_description
1 polymer ?
#
loop_
_entity_poly.entity_id
_entity_poly.type
_entity_poly.pdbx_seq_one_letter_code
_entity_poly.pdbx_strand_id
1 'polypeptide(L)'
;MLETNTENRKKNYIVIYDFLSEKKSDEYKSSFNKLYPKGVTHGKWAEDAVGEFATCSQTWLGNNSTFFCSHYLANSKEDVEKQVQSWGTDKYASFFVVEVERFTSSLKPKDEIINLDNWYENNK
;
A
#
# COMPACT_ATOMS: atom_id res chain seq x y z
N MET A 1 -25.35 2.74 4.69
CA MET A 1 -23.95 3.09 4.40
C MET A 1 -23.01 2.22 5.23
N LEU A 2 -22.13 1.52 4.58
CA LEU A 2 -21.15 0.72 5.29
C LEU A 2 -20.05 1.63 5.80
N GLU A 3 -19.95 1.77 7.09
CA GLU A 3 -18.82 2.47 7.68
C GLU A 3 -17.58 1.58 7.54
N THR A 4 -16.56 2.13 6.90
CA THR A 4 -15.28 1.45 6.79
C THR A 4 -14.57 1.56 8.14
N ASN A 5 -14.49 0.44 8.86
CA ASN A 5 -13.83 0.44 10.18
C ASN A 5 -12.32 0.40 10.00
N THR A 6 -11.72 1.57 9.74
CA THR A 6 -10.29 1.70 9.52
C THR A 6 -9.46 1.61 10.80
N GLU A 7 -10.08 1.78 11.95
CA GLU A 7 -9.37 1.74 13.24
C GLU A 7 -8.81 0.37 13.56
N ASN A 8 -9.39 -0.69 13.01
CA ASN A 8 -8.96 -2.06 13.25
C ASN A 8 -7.90 -2.55 12.27
N ARG A 9 -7.50 -1.71 11.30
CA ARG A 9 -6.49 -2.07 10.31
C ARG A 9 -5.09 -1.85 10.89
N LYS A 10 -4.62 -2.84 11.68
CA LYS A 10 -3.39 -2.72 12.46
C LYS A 10 -2.23 -3.54 11.94
N LYS A 11 -2.50 -4.50 11.06
CA LYS A 11 -1.44 -5.31 10.47
C LYS A 11 -0.86 -4.60 9.27
N ASN A 12 0.43 -4.77 9.09
CA ASN A 12 1.19 -4.13 8.02
C ASN A 12 1.51 -5.14 6.93
N TYR A 13 1.35 -4.71 5.69
CA TYR A 13 1.61 -5.54 4.51
C TYR A 13 2.39 -4.73 3.50
N ILE A 14 3.35 -5.38 2.88
CA ILE A 14 4.03 -4.83 1.70
C ILE A 14 3.50 -5.59 0.49
N VAL A 15 3.13 -4.85 -0.53
CA VAL A 15 2.70 -5.42 -1.80
C VAL A 15 3.74 -5.07 -2.86
N ILE A 16 4.22 -6.10 -3.56
CA ILE A 16 5.14 -5.93 -4.67
C ILE A 16 4.34 -6.22 -5.93
N TYR A 17 4.35 -5.28 -6.86
CA TYR A 17 3.66 -5.39 -8.14
C TYR A 17 4.70 -5.48 -9.26
N ASP A 18 4.49 -6.42 -10.18
CA ASP A 18 5.32 -6.59 -11.36
C ASP A 18 4.44 -6.33 -12.58
N PHE A 19 4.74 -5.28 -13.34
CA PHE A 19 3.93 -4.93 -14.50
C PHE A 19 3.93 -6.06 -15.52
N LEU A 20 2.76 -6.34 -16.10
CA LEU A 20 2.60 -7.41 -17.07
C LEU A 20 3.37 -7.17 -18.36
N SER A 21 3.59 -5.89 -18.69
CA SER A 21 4.36 -5.48 -19.87
C SER A 21 4.74 -4.01 -19.73
N GLU A 22 5.64 -3.54 -20.58
CA GLU A 22 5.98 -2.13 -20.66
C GLU A 22 4.75 -1.29 -21.00
N LYS A 23 3.92 -1.77 -21.91
CA LYS A 23 2.67 -1.11 -22.28
C LYS A 23 1.74 -0.96 -21.08
N LYS A 24 1.60 -2.02 -20.29
CA LYS A 24 0.76 -1.98 -19.08
C LYS A 24 1.32 -1.02 -18.04
N SER A 25 2.63 -0.95 -17.90
CA SER A 25 3.28 0.02 -17.03
C SER A 25 2.94 1.45 -17.46
N ASP A 26 3.05 1.74 -18.73
CA ASP A 26 2.76 3.07 -19.29
C ASP A 26 1.27 3.42 -19.10
N GLU A 27 0.38 2.47 -19.34
CA GLU A 27 -1.06 2.66 -19.14
C GLU A 27 -1.38 2.96 -17.67
N TYR A 28 -0.77 2.24 -16.75
CA TYR A 28 -0.98 2.45 -15.32
C TYR A 28 -0.50 3.84 -14.89
N LYS A 29 0.70 4.22 -15.30
CA LYS A 29 1.26 5.54 -14.97
C LYS A 29 0.44 6.67 -15.55
N SER A 30 -0.04 6.50 -16.78
CA SER A 30 -0.92 7.47 -17.42
C SER A 30 -2.24 7.62 -16.66
N SER A 31 -2.82 6.50 -16.25
CA SER A 31 -4.06 6.49 -15.47
C SER A 31 -3.86 7.19 -14.12
N PHE A 32 -2.75 6.89 -13.45
CA PHE A 32 -2.41 7.51 -12.18
C PHE A 32 -2.28 9.03 -12.33
N ASN A 33 -1.58 9.47 -13.38
CA ASN A 33 -1.39 10.90 -13.64
C ASN A 33 -2.70 11.62 -13.98
N LYS A 34 -3.66 10.93 -14.57
CA LYS A 34 -4.99 11.50 -14.84
C LYS A 34 -5.79 11.69 -13.56
N LEU A 35 -5.68 10.75 -12.63
CA LEU A 35 -6.36 10.84 -11.33
C LEU A 35 -5.70 11.88 -10.41
N TYR A 36 -4.39 12.00 -10.49
CA TYR A 36 -3.60 12.89 -9.64
C TYR A 36 -2.71 13.78 -10.49
N PRO A 37 -3.33 14.75 -11.22
CA PRO A 37 -2.55 15.65 -12.06
C PRO A 37 -1.72 16.62 -11.24
N LYS A 38 -0.85 17.36 -11.91
CA LYS A 38 -0.01 18.36 -11.27
C LYS A 38 -0.85 19.30 -10.40
N GLY A 39 -0.43 19.50 -9.17
CA GLY A 39 -1.13 20.37 -8.21
C GLY A 39 -2.05 19.65 -7.23
N VAL A 40 -2.31 18.37 -7.42
CA VAL A 40 -3.11 17.59 -6.47
C VAL A 40 -2.27 17.30 -5.24
N THR A 41 -2.89 17.41 -4.07
CA THR A 41 -2.20 17.27 -2.78
C THR A 41 -2.11 15.82 -2.33
N HIS A 42 -1.15 15.53 -1.45
CA HIS A 42 -1.09 14.25 -0.77
C HIS A 42 -2.35 13.97 0.04
N GLY A 43 -3.00 15.02 0.58
CA GLY A 43 -4.25 14.87 1.33
C GLY A 43 -5.36 14.29 0.48
N LYS A 44 -5.47 14.72 -0.77
CA LYS A 44 -6.48 14.18 -1.70
C LYS A 44 -6.21 12.70 -1.98
N TRP A 45 -4.95 12.36 -2.26
CA TRP A 45 -4.58 10.97 -2.47
C TRP A 45 -4.87 10.11 -1.23
N ALA A 46 -4.56 10.65 -0.03
CA ALA A 46 -4.78 9.93 1.22
C ALA A 46 -6.25 9.61 1.46
N GLU A 47 -7.15 10.51 1.08
CA GLU A 47 -8.59 10.23 1.17
C GLU A 47 -8.99 9.07 0.29
N ASP A 48 -8.47 9.04 -0.94
CA ASP A 48 -8.78 7.98 -1.91
C ASP A 48 -8.14 6.65 -1.53
N ALA A 49 -7.05 6.69 -0.77
CA ALA A 49 -6.28 5.51 -0.39
C ALA A 49 -6.92 4.70 0.73
N VAL A 50 -7.97 5.21 1.36
CA VAL A 50 -8.76 4.46 2.34
C VAL A 50 -9.80 3.65 1.57
N GLY A 51 -9.53 2.37 1.38
CA GLY A 51 -10.43 1.50 0.65
C GLY A 51 -11.40 0.76 1.54
N GLU A 52 -12.31 0.05 0.92
CA GLU A 52 -13.30 -0.76 1.64
C GLU A 52 -12.66 -1.87 2.47
N PHE A 53 -11.60 -2.51 1.94
CA PHE A 53 -10.97 -3.68 2.58
C PHE A 53 -9.66 -3.35 3.26
N ALA A 54 -8.90 -2.38 2.75
CA ALA A 54 -7.59 -2.05 3.23
C ALA A 54 -7.27 -0.59 2.94
N THR A 55 -6.31 -0.05 3.67
CA THR A 55 -5.82 1.31 3.44
C THR A 55 -4.41 1.25 2.88
N CYS A 56 -4.18 1.89 1.74
CA CYS A 56 -2.82 2.07 1.23
C CYS A 56 -2.20 3.27 1.92
N SER A 57 -1.19 3.05 2.74
CA SER A 57 -0.55 4.14 3.47
C SER A 57 0.47 4.87 2.62
N GLN A 58 1.15 4.15 1.74
CA GLN A 58 2.18 4.69 0.86
C GLN A 58 2.31 3.83 -0.38
N THR A 59 2.70 4.47 -1.47
CA THR A 59 3.08 3.76 -2.68
C THR A 59 4.33 4.42 -3.27
N TRP A 60 5.21 3.60 -3.83
CA TRP A 60 6.43 4.04 -4.48
C TRP A 60 6.39 3.60 -5.93
N LEU A 61 6.35 4.57 -6.82
CA LEU A 61 6.25 4.33 -8.26
C LEU A 61 7.53 4.84 -8.92
N GLY A 62 8.33 3.90 -9.40
CA GLY A 62 9.60 4.23 -10.03
C GLY A 62 9.43 4.79 -11.45
N ASN A 63 10.42 5.55 -11.90
CA ASN A 63 10.34 6.21 -13.19
C ASN A 63 10.50 5.24 -14.37
N ASN A 64 11.46 4.31 -14.28
CA ASN A 64 11.73 3.34 -15.35
C ASN A 64 11.73 1.91 -14.87
N SER A 65 11.11 1.63 -13.72
CA SER A 65 11.11 0.28 -13.18
C SER A 65 9.97 -0.55 -13.74
N THR A 66 10.21 -1.86 -13.80
CA THR A 66 9.19 -2.83 -14.20
C THR A 66 8.26 -3.21 -13.06
N PHE A 67 8.56 -2.73 -11.86
CA PHE A 67 7.78 -3.04 -10.67
C PHE A 67 7.58 -1.78 -9.83
N PHE A 68 6.62 -1.85 -8.92
CA PHE A 68 6.43 -0.84 -7.88
C PHE A 68 5.97 -1.53 -6.61
N CYS A 69 5.90 -0.80 -5.51
CA CYS A 69 5.50 -1.38 -4.24
C CYS A 69 4.65 -0.41 -3.43
N SER A 70 3.89 -0.98 -2.51
CA SER A 70 3.00 -0.22 -1.64
C SER A 70 3.03 -0.80 -0.24
N HIS A 71 2.71 0.02 0.74
CA HIS A 71 2.48 -0.39 2.11
C HIS A 71 0.99 -0.27 2.43
N TYR A 72 0.41 -1.34 2.93
CA TYR A 72 -1.01 -1.39 3.29
C TYR A 72 -1.20 -1.67 4.76
N LEU A 73 -2.28 -1.13 5.28
CA LEU A 73 -2.81 -1.46 6.61
C LEU A 73 -4.12 -2.21 6.40
N ALA A 74 -4.24 -3.37 7.04
CA ALA A 74 -5.43 -4.21 6.88
C ALA A 74 -5.55 -5.18 8.06
N ASN A 75 -6.65 -5.90 8.10
CA ASN A 75 -6.88 -6.94 9.10
C ASN A 75 -6.32 -8.29 8.68
N SER A 76 -6.18 -8.51 7.38
CA SER A 76 -5.70 -9.77 6.84
C SER A 76 -5.05 -9.58 5.47
N LYS A 77 -4.25 -10.56 5.08
CA LYS A 77 -3.65 -10.61 3.75
C LYS A 77 -4.73 -10.63 2.66
N GLU A 78 -5.80 -11.38 2.87
CA GLU A 78 -6.91 -11.51 1.94
C GLU A 78 -7.59 -10.17 1.69
N ASP A 79 -7.70 -9.33 2.71
CA ASP A 79 -8.27 -7.99 2.57
C ASP A 79 -7.41 -7.10 1.69
N VAL A 80 -6.09 -7.22 1.79
CA VAL A 80 -5.18 -6.49 0.90
C VAL A 80 -5.36 -6.95 -0.54
N GLU A 81 -5.41 -8.26 -0.76
CA GLU A 81 -5.61 -8.83 -2.09
C GLU A 81 -6.92 -8.34 -2.71
N LYS A 82 -7.99 -8.35 -1.93
CA LYS A 82 -9.30 -7.85 -2.38
C LYS A 82 -9.23 -6.37 -2.75
N GLN A 83 -8.50 -5.58 -1.95
CA GLN A 83 -8.42 -4.16 -2.20
C GLN A 83 -7.65 -3.85 -3.49
N VAL A 84 -6.54 -4.53 -3.72
CA VAL A 84 -5.76 -4.38 -4.94
C VAL A 84 -6.62 -4.72 -6.16
N GLN A 85 -7.38 -5.81 -6.08
CA GLN A 85 -8.29 -6.24 -7.15
C GLN A 85 -9.44 -5.24 -7.33
N SER A 86 -10.01 -4.75 -6.24
CA SER A 86 -11.10 -3.77 -6.28
C SER A 86 -10.68 -2.48 -6.99
N TRP A 87 -9.45 -2.05 -6.80
CA TRP A 87 -8.92 -0.87 -7.50
C TRP A 87 -8.49 -1.17 -8.94
N GLY A 88 -8.52 -2.43 -9.34
CA GLY A 88 -8.20 -2.82 -10.72
C GLY A 88 -6.72 -2.85 -11.05
N THR A 89 -5.85 -2.78 -10.05
CA THR A 89 -4.40 -2.80 -10.25
C THR A 89 -3.94 -4.11 -10.88
N ASP A 90 -4.63 -5.20 -10.61
CA ASP A 90 -4.34 -6.53 -11.17
C ASP A 90 -4.50 -6.60 -12.69
N LYS A 91 -5.15 -5.62 -13.30
CA LYS A 91 -5.25 -5.52 -14.76
C LYS A 91 -3.92 -5.11 -15.40
N TYR A 92 -3.06 -4.46 -14.63
CA TYR A 92 -1.79 -3.90 -15.11
C TYR A 92 -0.58 -4.69 -14.64
N ALA A 93 -0.71 -5.38 -13.51
CA ALA A 93 0.43 -6.01 -12.83
C ALA A 93 0.01 -7.27 -12.11
N SER A 94 0.91 -8.24 -12.05
CA SER A 94 0.82 -9.31 -11.08
C SER A 94 1.32 -8.77 -9.75
N PHE A 95 0.90 -9.37 -8.64
CA PHE A 95 1.31 -8.88 -7.34
C PHE A 95 1.36 -9.99 -6.32
N PHE A 96 2.13 -9.77 -5.27
CA PHE A 96 2.10 -10.62 -4.09
C PHE A 96 2.15 -9.76 -2.84
N VAL A 97 1.59 -10.30 -1.75
CA VAL A 97 1.40 -9.60 -0.49
C VAL A 97 2.22 -10.29 0.59
N VAL A 98 3.00 -9.51 1.34
CA VAL A 98 3.84 -10.02 2.42
C VAL A 98 3.44 -9.30 3.72
N GLU A 99 3.08 -10.08 4.73
CA GLU A 99 2.86 -9.51 6.06
C GLU A 99 4.20 -9.14 6.68
N VAL A 100 4.29 -7.92 7.23
CA VAL A 100 5.51 -7.44 7.88
C VAL A 100 5.17 -7.07 9.33
N GLU A 101 5.97 -7.54 10.26
CA GLU A 101 5.70 -7.34 11.69
C GLU A 101 6.50 -6.20 12.30
N ARG A 102 7.68 -5.93 11.75
CA ARG A 102 8.54 -4.89 12.31
C ARG A 102 8.75 -3.76 11.33
N PHE A 103 8.47 -2.56 11.80
CA PHE A 103 8.66 -1.34 11.02
C PHE A 103 9.50 -0.36 11.80
N THR A 104 10.64 -0.01 11.24
CA THR A 104 11.49 1.05 11.78
C THR A 104 11.69 2.10 10.70
N SER A 105 11.67 3.37 11.07
CA SER A 105 11.80 4.46 10.10
C SER A 105 12.57 5.62 10.68
N SER A 106 13.51 6.14 9.92
CA SER A 106 14.23 7.36 10.29
C SER A 106 13.32 8.60 10.26
N LEU A 107 12.13 8.45 9.67
CA LEU A 107 11.15 9.54 9.54
C LEU A 107 10.18 9.63 10.72
N LYS A 108 10.19 8.63 11.60
CA LYS A 108 9.37 8.62 12.81
C LYS A 108 9.91 9.60 13.83
N PRO A 109 9.07 10.11 14.76
CA PRO A 109 9.53 10.94 15.86
C PRO A 109 10.68 10.28 16.60
N LYS A 110 11.69 11.07 16.95
CA LYS A 110 12.94 10.53 17.52
C LYS A 110 12.77 9.86 18.88
N ASP A 111 11.73 10.25 19.61
CA ASP A 111 11.41 9.70 20.92
C ASP A 111 10.42 8.52 20.86
N GLU A 112 9.93 8.18 19.67
CA GLU A 112 9.04 7.03 19.52
C GLU A 112 9.83 5.73 19.69
N ILE A 113 9.35 4.88 20.57
CA ILE A 113 10.02 3.63 20.91
C ILE A 113 9.77 2.60 19.81
N ILE A 114 10.84 1.92 19.38
CA ILE A 114 10.75 0.77 18.48
C ILE A 114 10.34 -0.43 19.32
N ASN A 115 9.14 -0.44 19.81
CA ASN A 115 8.72 -1.51 20.68
C ASN A 115 7.63 -2.35 20.04
N LEU A 116 8.01 -3.50 19.55
CA LEU A 116 7.10 -4.50 19.05
C LEU A 116 7.22 -5.71 19.95
N ASP A 117 6.49 -5.70 21.04
CA ASP A 117 6.54 -6.75 22.05
C ASP A 117 6.41 -8.14 21.44
N ASN A 118 5.48 -8.28 20.49
CA ASN A 118 5.27 -9.55 19.80
C ASN A 118 6.50 -10.00 19.00
N TRP A 119 7.22 -9.04 18.38
CA TRP A 119 8.44 -9.36 17.66
C TRP A 119 9.49 -9.95 18.61
N TYR A 120 9.72 -9.30 19.74
CA TYR A 120 10.73 -9.76 20.70
C TYR A 120 10.37 -11.11 21.30
N GLU A 121 9.09 -11.34 21.56
CA GLU A 121 8.63 -12.62 22.09
C GLU A 121 8.84 -13.76 21.09
N ASN A 122 8.57 -13.52 19.81
CA ASN A 122 8.66 -14.53 18.78
C ASN A 122 10.07 -14.75 18.23
N ASN A 123 11.02 -13.83 18.48
CA ASN A 123 12.36 -13.85 17.89
C ASN A 123 13.47 -13.76 18.94
N LYS A 124 13.26 -14.37 20.08
CA LYS A 124 14.30 -14.47 21.13
C LYS A 124 15.47 -15.33 20.69
#